data_57cc3b81224f0a485fd6d4120eb3acce
#
_entry.id   57cc3b81224f0a485fd6d4120eb3acce
#
_cell.length_a   1.000
_cell.length_b   1.000
_cell.length_c   1.000
_cell.angle_alpha   90.00
_cell.angle_beta   90.00
_cell.angle_gamma   90.00
#
_symmetry.space_group_name_H-M   'P 1'
#
loop_
_entity.id
_entity.type
_entity.pdbx_description
1 polymer ?
#
loop_
_entity_poly.entity_id
_entity_poly.type
_entity_poly.pdbx_seq_one_letter_code
_entity_poly.pdbx_strand_id
1 'polypeptide(L)'
;SSDVCSSDLQDKKTYDTWLEGIAQIFEAVLENKPFIMNVYHAVAHEKVEQYLYKLTYELIVNVVEEKCKGIAIADGDKRFIADFYKYGFVGIMLDWIDKGMQEDYHKIVMMMGTALDGNIARSIENFKQK
;
A
#
# COMPACT_ATOMS: atom_id res chain seq x y z
N SER A 1 30.12 6.42 5.87
CA SER A 1 30.37 5.52 6.96
C SER A 1 29.19 4.58 7.18
N SER A 2 29.38 3.63 8.08
CA SER A 2 28.37 2.61 8.31
C SER A 2 27.09 3.17 8.93
N ASP A 3 27.19 4.20 9.75
CA ASP A 3 26.02 4.80 10.40
C ASP A 3 25.09 5.45 9.38
N VAL A 4 25.66 6.18 8.43
CA VAL A 4 24.87 6.82 7.38
C VAL A 4 24.23 5.74 6.51
N CYS A 5 25.00 4.72 6.16
CA CYS A 5 24.47 3.61 5.38
C CYS A 5 23.35 2.88 6.13
N SER A 6 23.52 2.71 7.44
CA SER A 6 22.51 2.08 8.28
C SER A 6 21.21 2.85 8.27
N SER A 7 21.29 4.17 8.41
CA SER A 7 20.12 5.02 8.41
C SER A 7 19.40 4.96 7.06
N ASP A 8 20.17 5.04 5.98
CA ASP A 8 19.63 4.95 4.64
C ASP A 8 18.98 3.59 4.39
N LEU A 9 19.64 2.53 4.89
CA LEU A 9 19.11 1.18 4.75
C LEU A 9 17.79 1.01 5.50
N GLN A 10 17.67 1.63 6.67
CA GLN A 10 16.42 1.55 7.43
C GLN A 10 15.29 2.25 6.70
N ASP A 11 15.55 3.42 6.15
CA ASP A 11 14.54 4.15 5.39
C ASP A 11 14.16 3.37 4.15
N LYS A 12 15.15 2.86 3.43
CA LYS A 12 14.90 2.03 2.26
C LYS A 12 14.18 0.75 2.63
N LYS A 13 14.54 0.17 3.76
CA LYS A 13 13.92 -1.07 4.21
C LYS A 13 12.43 -0.85 4.48
N THR A 14 12.08 0.24 5.15
CA THR A 14 10.69 0.56 5.43
C THR A 14 9.93 0.83 4.14
N TYR A 15 10.54 1.58 3.24
CA TYR A 15 9.98 1.85 1.92
C TYR A 15 9.79 0.54 1.16
N ASP A 16 10.84 -0.28 1.12
CA ASP A 16 10.80 -1.56 0.43
C ASP A 16 9.77 -2.50 1.06
N THR A 17 9.61 -2.41 2.37
CA THR A 17 8.66 -3.26 3.07
C THR A 17 7.23 -3.01 2.62
N TRP A 18 6.83 -1.74 2.48
CA TRP A 18 5.47 -1.50 2.02
C TRP A 18 5.30 -1.85 0.54
N LEU A 19 6.34 -1.63 -0.26
CA LEU A 19 6.30 -2.05 -1.67
C LEU A 19 6.21 -3.56 -1.78
N GLU A 20 6.98 -4.28 -0.98
CA GLU A 20 6.90 -5.73 -0.93
C GLU A 20 5.51 -6.18 -0.51
N GLY A 21 4.94 -5.52 0.49
CA GLY A 21 3.61 -5.84 0.96
C GLY A 21 2.56 -5.65 -0.13
N ILE A 22 2.63 -4.55 -0.86
CA ILE A 22 1.73 -4.30 -1.99
C ILE A 22 1.95 -5.35 -3.07
N ALA A 23 3.21 -5.66 -3.38
CA ALA A 23 3.52 -6.69 -4.38
C ALA A 23 2.96 -8.05 -3.97
N GLN A 24 3.04 -8.39 -2.69
CA GLN A 24 2.49 -9.65 -2.19
C GLN A 24 0.97 -9.71 -2.35
N ILE A 25 0.29 -8.58 -2.19
CA ILE A 25 -1.17 -8.54 -2.40
C ILE A 25 -1.47 -8.79 -3.88
N PHE A 26 -0.76 -8.13 -4.79
CA PHE A 26 -0.92 -8.38 -6.22
C PHE A 26 -0.65 -9.84 -6.57
N GLU A 27 0.42 -10.39 -6.01
CA GLU A 27 0.80 -11.78 -6.28
C GLU A 27 -0.28 -12.74 -5.81
N ALA A 28 -0.81 -12.52 -4.60
CA ALA A 28 -1.86 -13.38 -4.07
C ALA A 28 -3.12 -13.32 -4.93
N VAL A 29 -3.47 -12.14 -5.41
CA VAL A 29 -4.62 -11.99 -6.30
C VAL A 29 -4.37 -12.72 -7.61
N LEU A 30 -3.19 -12.58 -8.17
CA LEU A 30 -2.84 -13.24 -9.43
C LEU A 30 -2.83 -14.77 -9.29
N GLU A 31 -2.33 -15.29 -8.18
CA GLU A 31 -2.31 -16.73 -7.92
C GLU A 31 -3.72 -17.30 -7.87
N ASN A 32 -4.69 -16.50 -7.47
CA ASN A 32 -6.08 -16.92 -7.36
C ASN A 32 -6.93 -16.34 -8.50
N LYS A 33 -6.29 -16.04 -9.62
CA LYS A 33 -6.94 -15.36 -10.74
C LYS A 33 -8.27 -15.98 -11.17
N PRO A 34 -8.38 -17.32 -11.39
CA PRO A 34 -9.66 -17.88 -11.82
C PRO A 34 -10.77 -17.62 -10.83
N PHE A 35 -10.48 -17.78 -9.55
CA PHE A 35 -11.46 -17.56 -8.49
C PHE A 35 -11.82 -16.06 -8.41
N ILE A 36 -10.82 -15.21 -8.41
CA ILE A 36 -11.02 -13.76 -8.31
C ILE A 36 -11.85 -13.26 -9.48
N MET A 37 -11.53 -13.69 -10.70
CA MET A 37 -12.26 -13.24 -11.89
C MET A 37 -13.72 -13.70 -11.83
N ASN A 38 -13.96 -14.93 -11.37
CA ASN A 38 -15.32 -15.43 -11.22
C ASN A 38 -16.13 -14.59 -10.22
N VAL A 39 -15.52 -14.33 -9.06
CA VAL A 39 -16.20 -13.56 -8.00
C VAL A 39 -16.39 -12.11 -8.44
N TYR A 40 -15.37 -11.54 -9.08
CA TYR A 40 -15.39 -10.13 -9.47
C TYR A 40 -16.47 -9.84 -10.50
N HIS A 41 -16.68 -10.77 -11.44
CA HIS A 41 -17.69 -10.60 -12.48
C HIS A 41 -19.05 -11.12 -12.05
N ALA A 42 -19.15 -11.66 -10.85
CA ALA A 42 -20.42 -12.08 -10.28
C ALA A 42 -21.01 -10.97 -9.42
N VAL A 43 -22.18 -11.23 -8.84
CA VAL A 43 -22.86 -10.28 -7.96
C VAL A 43 -22.02 -9.92 -6.75
N ALA A 44 -21.08 -10.78 -6.40
CA ALA A 44 -20.31 -10.65 -5.16
C ALA A 44 -18.97 -9.93 -5.32
N HIS A 45 -18.78 -9.12 -6.36
CA HIS A 45 -17.51 -8.42 -6.56
C HIS A 45 -17.14 -7.51 -5.38
N GLU A 46 -18.13 -7.05 -4.63
CA GLU A 46 -17.89 -6.23 -3.45
C GLU A 46 -17.04 -6.95 -2.40
N LYS A 47 -17.13 -8.27 -2.34
CA LYS A 47 -16.32 -9.05 -1.40
C LYS A 47 -14.85 -8.99 -1.74
N VAL A 48 -14.53 -8.98 -3.03
CA VAL A 48 -13.15 -8.82 -3.49
C VAL A 48 -12.65 -7.44 -3.07
N GLU A 49 -13.45 -6.40 -3.30
CA GLU A 49 -13.10 -5.05 -2.93
C GLU A 49 -12.84 -4.95 -1.42
N GLN A 50 -13.75 -5.46 -0.61
CA GLN A 50 -13.61 -5.41 0.84
C GLN A 50 -12.37 -6.13 1.31
N TYR A 51 -12.07 -7.27 0.72
CA TYR A 51 -10.88 -8.03 1.05
C TYR A 51 -9.61 -7.22 0.77
N LEU A 52 -9.54 -6.61 -0.41
CA LEU A 52 -8.40 -5.79 -0.80
C LEU A 52 -8.26 -4.55 0.10
N TYR A 53 -9.38 -3.91 0.41
CA TYR A 53 -9.35 -2.75 1.32
C TYR A 53 -8.80 -3.15 2.68
N LYS A 54 -9.25 -4.27 3.20
CA LYS A 54 -8.79 -4.74 4.50
C LYS A 54 -7.29 -5.01 4.51
N LEU A 55 -6.81 -5.79 3.55
CA LEU A 55 -5.39 -6.12 3.48
C LEU A 55 -4.53 -4.88 3.31
N THR A 56 -4.94 -4.00 2.43
CA THR A 56 -4.17 -2.80 2.13
C THR A 56 -4.18 -1.85 3.31
N TYR A 57 -5.33 -1.68 3.95
CA TYR A 57 -5.42 -0.82 5.13
C TYR A 57 -4.49 -1.31 6.24
N GLU A 58 -4.50 -2.61 6.53
CA GLU A 58 -3.64 -3.18 7.56
C GLU A 58 -2.17 -2.93 7.25
N LEU A 59 -1.79 -3.10 5.99
CA LEU A 59 -0.42 -2.85 5.57
C LEU A 59 -0.03 -1.38 5.78
N ILE A 60 -0.86 -0.47 5.33
CA ILE A 60 -0.53 0.96 5.41
C ILE A 60 -0.55 1.45 6.85
N VAL A 61 -1.49 0.97 7.66
CA VAL A 61 -1.51 1.32 9.09
C VAL A 61 -0.18 0.93 9.75
N ASN A 62 0.30 -0.27 9.47
CA ASN A 62 1.57 -0.72 10.03
C ASN A 62 2.73 0.16 9.59
N VAL A 63 2.74 0.56 8.33
CA VAL A 63 3.78 1.45 7.80
C VAL A 63 3.71 2.82 8.48
N VAL A 64 2.51 3.37 8.61
CA VAL A 64 2.31 4.67 9.24
C VAL A 64 2.73 4.62 10.70
N GLU A 65 2.33 3.57 11.42
CA GLU A 65 2.70 3.42 12.82
C GLU A 65 4.21 3.36 12.99
N GLU A 66 4.88 2.63 12.11
CA GLU A 66 6.33 2.51 12.17
C GLU A 66 7.01 3.85 11.90
N LYS A 67 6.54 4.57 10.90
CA LYS A 67 7.12 5.86 10.55
C LYS A 67 6.78 6.95 11.56
N CYS A 68 5.72 6.76 12.34
CA CYS A 68 5.32 7.72 13.36
C CYS A 68 6.02 7.53 14.70
N LYS A 69 6.87 6.53 14.83
CA LYS A 69 7.59 6.31 16.08
C LYS A 69 8.38 7.54 16.45
N GLY A 70 8.16 8.02 17.68
CA GLY A 70 8.83 9.22 18.15
C GLY A 70 8.23 10.53 17.66
N ILE A 71 7.15 10.47 16.92
CA ILE A 71 6.48 11.66 16.38
C ILE A 71 5.06 11.71 16.95
N ALA A 72 4.70 12.85 17.51
CA ALA A 72 3.36 13.03 18.10
C ALA A 72 2.37 13.39 17.02
N ILE A 73 1.49 12.46 16.69
CA ILE A 73 0.43 12.63 15.70
C ILE A 73 -0.85 12.03 16.25
N ALA A 74 -1.96 12.72 16.05
CA ALA A 74 -3.27 12.25 16.51
C ALA A 74 -3.66 10.96 15.78
N ASP A 75 -4.33 10.06 16.49
CA ASP A 75 -4.76 8.79 15.91
C ASP A 75 -5.69 8.99 14.71
N GLY A 76 -6.54 10.01 14.77
CA GLY A 76 -7.41 10.33 13.64
C GLY A 76 -6.64 10.71 12.39
N ASP A 77 -5.54 11.44 12.55
CA ASP A 77 -4.69 11.84 11.44
C ASP A 77 -3.98 10.63 10.84
N LYS A 78 -3.50 9.73 11.69
CA LYS A 78 -2.89 8.48 11.21
C LYS A 78 -3.89 7.67 10.38
N ARG A 79 -5.12 7.56 10.87
CA ARG A 79 -6.16 6.82 10.15
C ARG A 79 -6.50 7.48 8.81
N PHE A 80 -6.53 8.80 8.78
CA PHE A 80 -6.80 9.51 7.53
C PHE A 80 -5.72 9.22 6.50
N ILE A 81 -4.45 9.26 6.92
CA ILE A 81 -3.34 8.94 6.02
C ILE A 81 -3.49 7.52 5.47
N ALA A 82 -3.76 6.57 6.37
CA ALA A 82 -3.91 5.17 5.96
C ALA A 82 -5.09 5.00 5.00
N ASP A 83 -6.21 5.66 5.28
CA ASP A 83 -7.38 5.58 4.40
C ASP A 83 -7.09 6.17 3.02
N PHE A 84 -6.42 7.30 2.98
CA PHE A 84 -6.11 7.95 1.71
C PHE A 84 -5.28 7.04 0.81
N TYR A 85 -4.22 6.48 1.36
CA TYR A 85 -3.36 5.59 0.58
C TYR A 85 -4.05 4.26 0.26
N LYS A 86 -4.88 3.78 1.18
CA LYS A 86 -5.66 2.57 0.94
C LYS A 86 -6.52 2.72 -0.32
N TYR A 87 -7.26 3.81 -0.42
CA TYR A 87 -8.13 4.02 -1.58
C TYR A 87 -7.33 4.14 -2.87
N GLY A 88 -6.20 4.81 -2.82
CA GLY A 88 -5.35 4.93 -3.99
C GLY A 88 -4.82 3.59 -4.47
N PHE A 89 -4.29 2.80 -3.55
CA PHE A 89 -3.70 1.52 -3.90
C PHE A 89 -4.76 0.52 -4.38
N VAL A 90 -5.87 0.42 -3.65
CA VAL A 90 -6.92 -0.53 -4.02
C VAL A 90 -7.57 -0.12 -5.33
N GLY A 91 -7.73 1.18 -5.58
CA GLY A 91 -8.25 1.66 -6.85
C GLY A 91 -7.42 1.14 -8.02
N ILE A 92 -6.09 1.18 -7.89
CA ILE A 92 -5.20 0.69 -8.94
C ILE A 92 -5.31 -0.84 -9.07
N MET A 93 -5.40 -1.54 -7.95
CA MET A 93 -5.57 -2.99 -7.97
C MET A 93 -6.86 -3.40 -8.67
N LEU A 94 -7.95 -2.71 -8.35
CA LEU A 94 -9.25 -3.02 -8.96
C LEU A 94 -9.25 -2.73 -10.46
N ASP A 95 -8.59 -1.66 -10.87
CA ASP A 95 -8.45 -1.36 -12.29
C ASP A 95 -7.69 -2.47 -13.01
N TRP A 96 -6.63 -2.96 -12.39
CA TRP A 96 -5.84 -4.07 -12.93
C TRP A 96 -6.68 -5.35 -13.05
N ILE A 97 -7.48 -5.65 -12.01
CA ILE A 97 -8.38 -6.81 -12.05
C ILE A 97 -9.42 -6.65 -13.15
N ASP A 98 -9.99 -5.46 -13.25
CA ASP A 98 -11.01 -5.16 -14.24
C ASP A 98 -10.49 -5.36 -15.66
N LYS A 99 -9.22 -5.08 -15.88
CA LYS A 99 -8.56 -5.28 -17.18
C LYS A 99 -8.05 -6.69 -17.37
N GLY A 100 -8.43 -7.61 -16.51
CA GLY A 100 -8.09 -9.04 -16.65
C GLY A 100 -6.72 -9.42 -16.15
N MET A 101 -6.10 -8.57 -15.32
CA MET A 101 -4.77 -8.84 -14.76
C MET A 101 -3.72 -9.09 -15.84
N GLN A 102 -3.86 -8.41 -16.97
CA GLN A 102 -2.96 -8.61 -18.12
C GLN A 102 -1.63 -7.91 -17.94
N GLU A 103 -1.62 -6.75 -17.30
CA GLU A 103 -0.39 -6.01 -17.11
C GLU A 103 0.47 -6.65 -16.02
N ASP A 104 1.79 -6.58 -16.23
CA ASP A 104 2.73 -7.08 -15.22
C ASP A 104 2.63 -6.24 -13.96
N TYR A 105 2.20 -6.86 -12.86
CA TYR A 105 2.00 -6.13 -11.61
C TYR A 105 3.30 -5.58 -11.06
N HIS A 106 4.44 -6.18 -11.38
CA HIS A 106 5.74 -5.66 -10.93
C HIS A 106 5.96 -4.25 -11.46
N LYS A 107 5.55 -4.00 -12.69
CA LYS A 107 5.65 -2.69 -13.30
C LYS A 107 4.76 -1.69 -12.57
N ILE A 108 3.54 -2.10 -12.25
CA ILE A 108 2.60 -1.26 -11.51
C ILE A 108 3.18 -0.89 -10.13
N VAL A 109 3.72 -1.89 -9.44
CA VAL A 109 4.31 -1.67 -8.12
C VAL A 109 5.50 -0.72 -8.21
N MET A 110 6.33 -0.88 -9.23
CA MET A 110 7.46 0.03 -9.44
C MET A 110 7.00 1.47 -9.65
N MET A 111 5.93 1.64 -10.40
CA MET A 111 5.38 2.98 -10.66
C MET A 111 4.81 3.58 -9.38
N MET A 112 4.14 2.77 -8.56
CA MET A 112 3.66 3.22 -7.26
C MET A 112 4.83 3.70 -6.40
N GLY A 113 5.89 2.91 -6.34
CA GLY A 113 7.07 3.26 -5.57
C GLY A 113 7.68 4.57 -6.03
N THR A 114 7.76 4.75 -7.34
CA THR A 114 8.32 5.98 -7.89
C THR A 114 7.45 7.19 -7.57
N ALA A 115 6.14 7.04 -7.77
CA ALA A 115 5.20 8.15 -7.54
C ALA A 115 5.12 8.56 -6.07
N LEU A 116 5.28 7.59 -5.17
CA LEU A 116 5.05 7.82 -3.74
C LEU A 116 6.34 7.84 -2.91
N ASP A 117 7.48 7.96 -3.58
CA ASP A 117 8.76 7.99 -2.87
C ASP A 117 8.77 9.14 -1.85
N GLY A 118 8.82 8.78 -0.58
CA GLY A 118 8.86 9.74 0.51
C GLY A 118 7.52 10.38 0.85
N ASN A 119 6.46 10.12 0.10
CA ASN A 119 5.19 10.81 0.30
C ASN A 119 4.51 10.45 1.61
N ILE A 120 4.59 9.19 2.03
CA ILE A 120 3.97 8.79 3.29
C ILE A 120 4.67 9.49 4.46
N ALA A 121 5.99 9.50 4.47
CA ALA A 121 6.75 10.20 5.50
C ALA A 121 6.45 11.69 5.50
N ARG A 122 6.34 12.27 4.32
CA ARG A 122 6.02 13.69 4.19
C ARG A 122 4.62 14.02 4.69
N SER A 123 3.66 13.15 4.43
CA SER A 123 2.31 13.31 4.94
C SER A 123 2.31 13.35 6.47
N ILE A 124 3.06 12.43 7.07
CA ILE A 124 3.18 12.37 8.53
C ILE A 124 3.79 13.67 9.06
N GLU A 125 4.85 14.14 8.44
CA GLU A 125 5.49 15.39 8.84
C GLU A 125 4.52 16.57 8.74
N ASN A 126 3.71 16.60 7.69
CA ASN A 126 2.75 17.68 7.50
C ASN A 126 1.71 17.72 8.62
N PHE A 127 1.23 16.56 9.05
CA PHE A 127 0.26 16.49 10.13
C PHE A 127 0.88 16.80 11.48
N LYS A 128 2.15 16.48 11.65
CA LYS A 128 2.87 16.76 12.88
C LYS A 128 2.95 18.26 13.16
N GLN A 129 2.89 19.08 12.13
CA GLN A 129 2.95 20.52 12.28
C GLN A 129 1.73 21.11 13.01
N LYS A 130 0.69 20.36 13.10
CA LYS A 130 -0.54 20.79 13.77
C LYS A 130 -0.58 20.33 15.21
#